data_dea68fc60195827250c42f33ae22e70a
#
_entry.id   dea68fc60195827250c42f33ae22e70a
#
_cell.length_a   1.000
_cell.length_b   1.000
_cell.length_c   1.000
_cell.angle_alpha   90.00
_cell.angle_beta   90.00
_cell.angle_gamma   90.00
#
_symmetry.space_group_name_H-M   'P 1'
#
loop_
_entity.id
_entity.type
_entity.pdbx_description
1 polymer ?
#
loop_
_entity_poly.entity_id
_entity_poly.type
_entity_poly.pdbx_seq_one_letter_code
_entity_poly.pdbx_strand_id
1 'polypeptide(L)'
;MAIGRLKIIKRTTKFPSMEAHKEQHKKSIRFFNDREVRAVWDEEHSKWWFSVLDIIAAINEQDDYQKTRNYWKYLKIKLRKENSQLVSVTNQLKLKASDGKSYKTDTFDAEGVTLLAKHINNTKATSFLDWFLYSDNTIDGQSKKKAYQLFESGILKTVDPGTIKCLQQIHAYLFGGLYDFAGQIRTKNISKGGFTFANCMHFPETLQTIERMPETTFYEIMDKYVEMNVAHPFMEGNGRSTRIWLDLMLKRSLKRCVDWSQIDKNEYLTAMRESISDSTYIKALVLPALTTKIHDREMFMKGIDYSYYYEQNE
;
A
#
# COMPACT_ATOMS: atom_id res chain seq x y z
N MET A 1 -80.65 -2.97 6.78
CA MET A 1 -79.61 -3.76 7.43
C MET A 1 -78.61 -4.25 6.38
N ALA A 2 -77.43 -3.66 6.26
CA ALA A 2 -76.41 -4.05 5.30
C ALA A 2 -75.12 -4.27 6.11
N ILE A 3 -74.69 -5.52 6.14
CA ILE A 3 -73.48 -5.97 6.87
C ILE A 3 -72.29 -5.76 5.97
N GLY A 4 -71.45 -4.78 6.36
CA GLY A 4 -70.19 -4.49 5.66
C GLY A 4 -69.14 -5.52 5.92
N ARG A 5 -68.60 -6.15 4.87
CA ARG A 5 -67.43 -7.05 4.92
C ARG A 5 -66.16 -6.23 5.03
N LEU A 6 -65.43 -6.39 6.16
CA LEU A 6 -64.04 -5.93 6.29
C LEU A 6 -63.14 -6.75 5.37
N LYS A 7 -62.45 -6.08 4.44
CA LYS A 7 -61.33 -6.66 3.69
C LYS A 7 -60.07 -6.56 4.54
N ILE A 8 -59.56 -7.71 4.97
CA ILE A 8 -58.23 -7.84 5.61
C ILE A 8 -57.16 -7.72 4.52
N ILE A 9 -56.47 -6.56 4.50
CA ILE A 9 -55.29 -6.38 3.65
C ILE A 9 -54.11 -7.03 4.34
N LYS A 10 -53.70 -8.23 3.86
CA LYS A 10 -52.42 -8.86 4.24
C LYS A 10 -51.27 -8.01 3.67
N ARG A 11 -50.65 -7.17 4.51
CA ARG A 11 -49.38 -6.57 4.19
C ARG A 11 -48.31 -7.65 4.29
N THR A 12 -47.87 -8.18 3.14
CA THR A 12 -46.63 -8.96 3.05
C THR A 12 -45.44 -7.99 3.16
N THR A 13 -44.88 -7.88 4.34
CA THR A 13 -43.58 -7.26 4.54
C THR A 13 -42.55 -8.17 3.84
N LYS A 14 -42.13 -7.79 2.63
CA LYS A 14 -40.89 -8.32 2.04
C LYS A 14 -39.75 -7.86 2.92
N PHE A 15 -39.16 -8.80 3.68
CA PHE A 15 -37.83 -8.57 4.24
C PHE A 15 -36.86 -8.35 3.07
N PRO A 16 -36.01 -7.32 3.12
CA PRO A 16 -34.97 -7.18 2.12
C PRO A 16 -34.10 -8.44 2.17
N SER A 17 -33.92 -9.07 1.00
CA SER A 17 -32.95 -10.15 0.83
C SER A 17 -31.61 -9.71 1.38
N MET A 18 -31.04 -10.51 2.25
CA MET A 18 -29.63 -10.37 2.64
C MET A 18 -28.81 -10.36 1.34
N GLU A 19 -28.43 -9.16 0.90
CA GLU A 19 -27.40 -9.03 -0.11
C GLU A 19 -26.17 -9.73 0.45
N ALA A 20 -25.72 -10.76 -0.26
CA ALA A 20 -24.50 -11.46 0.04
C ALA A 20 -23.40 -10.39 0.17
N HIS A 21 -22.87 -10.24 1.38
CA HIS A 21 -21.65 -9.49 1.60
C HIS A 21 -20.62 -10.10 0.67
N LYS A 22 -20.31 -9.41 -0.44
CA LYS A 22 -19.14 -9.73 -1.25
C LYS A 22 -17.95 -9.67 -0.29
N GLU A 23 -17.40 -10.84 0.02
CA GLU A 23 -16.16 -10.96 0.76
C GLU A 23 -15.12 -10.09 0.08
N GLN A 24 -14.85 -8.93 0.68
CA GLN A 24 -13.75 -8.07 0.25
C GLN A 24 -12.47 -8.64 0.85
N HIS A 25 -11.89 -9.61 0.15
CA HIS A 25 -10.57 -10.10 0.54
C HIS A 25 -9.57 -8.94 0.62
N LYS A 26 -8.82 -8.88 1.73
CA LYS A 26 -7.70 -7.94 1.85
C LYS A 26 -6.65 -8.34 0.82
N LYS A 27 -6.17 -7.40 0.03
CA LYS A 27 -5.13 -7.61 -0.98
C LYS A 27 -3.91 -6.80 -0.62
N SER A 28 -2.74 -7.32 -0.89
CA SER A 28 -1.46 -6.66 -0.69
C SER A 28 -0.53 -6.95 -1.85
N ILE A 29 0.37 -6.02 -2.11
CA ILE A 29 1.49 -6.19 -3.03
C ILE A 29 2.76 -6.05 -2.22
N ARG A 30 3.62 -7.07 -2.23
CA ARG A 30 4.94 -7.02 -1.63
C ARG A 30 5.97 -6.91 -2.75
N PHE A 31 7.08 -6.24 -2.48
CA PHE A 31 8.13 -6.06 -3.47
C PHE A 31 9.40 -6.77 -3.02
N PHE A 32 9.94 -7.60 -3.89
CA PHE A 32 11.25 -8.21 -3.77
C PHE A 32 12.09 -7.86 -5.00
N ASN A 33 13.20 -7.13 -4.80
CA ASN A 33 14.07 -6.63 -5.88
C ASN A 33 13.25 -5.97 -7.01
N ASP A 34 12.43 -4.99 -6.64
CA ASP A 34 11.53 -4.23 -7.52
C ASP A 34 10.44 -5.06 -8.25
N ARG A 35 10.23 -6.32 -7.85
CA ARG A 35 9.21 -7.21 -8.44
C ARG A 35 8.03 -7.41 -7.51
N GLU A 36 6.85 -7.23 -8.07
CA GLU A 36 5.59 -7.39 -7.32
C GLU A 36 5.32 -8.86 -6.98
N VAL A 37 4.97 -9.11 -5.72
CA VAL A 37 4.42 -10.38 -5.23
C VAL A 37 3.03 -10.12 -4.68
N ARG A 38 2.00 -10.41 -5.46
CA ARG A 38 0.61 -10.18 -5.06
C ARG A 38 0.17 -11.19 -4.01
N ALA A 39 -0.58 -10.71 -3.01
CA ALA A 39 -1.12 -11.52 -1.94
C ALA A 39 -2.59 -11.20 -1.66
N VAL A 40 -3.34 -12.19 -1.19
CA VAL A 40 -4.73 -12.09 -0.77
C VAL A 40 -4.86 -12.63 0.65
N TRP A 41 -5.52 -11.88 1.52
CA TRP A 41 -5.82 -12.32 2.87
C TRP A 41 -7.08 -13.19 2.90
N ASP A 42 -6.96 -14.33 3.53
CA ASP A 42 -8.05 -15.24 3.84
C ASP A 42 -8.53 -14.98 5.27
N GLU A 43 -9.69 -14.37 5.41
CA GLU A 43 -10.29 -14.04 6.71
C GLU A 43 -10.66 -15.30 7.50
N GLU A 44 -11.14 -16.34 6.81
CA GLU A 44 -11.62 -17.59 7.45
C GLU A 44 -10.47 -18.35 8.11
N HIS A 45 -9.33 -18.43 7.41
CA HIS A 45 -8.14 -19.15 7.90
C HIS A 45 -7.08 -18.24 8.51
N SER A 46 -7.32 -16.92 8.57
CA SER A 46 -6.40 -15.91 9.12
C SER A 46 -4.99 -15.99 8.55
N LYS A 47 -4.86 -16.15 7.22
CA LYS A 47 -3.56 -16.28 6.55
C LYS A 47 -3.52 -15.60 5.18
N TRP A 48 -2.30 -15.28 4.74
CA TRP A 48 -2.04 -14.75 3.42
C TRP A 48 -1.81 -15.87 2.40
N TRP A 49 -2.34 -15.67 1.19
CA TRP A 49 -2.08 -16.49 0.01
C TRP A 49 -1.33 -15.67 -1.03
N PHE A 50 -0.18 -16.15 -1.47
CA PHE A 50 0.74 -15.46 -2.37
C PHE A 50 0.71 -16.08 -3.77
N SER A 51 0.78 -15.24 -4.82
CA SER A 51 0.82 -15.68 -6.21
C SER A 51 2.08 -16.49 -6.52
N VAL A 52 1.91 -17.74 -6.93
CA VAL A 52 3.02 -18.63 -7.31
C VAL A 52 3.82 -18.07 -8.49
N LEU A 53 3.12 -17.50 -9.49
CA LEU A 53 3.77 -16.94 -10.67
C LEU A 53 4.61 -15.71 -10.31
N ASP A 54 4.14 -14.87 -9.40
CA ASP A 54 4.88 -13.68 -9.00
C ASP A 54 6.13 -14.07 -8.18
N ILE A 55 6.02 -15.07 -7.30
CA ILE A 55 7.16 -15.61 -6.55
C ILE A 55 8.22 -16.16 -7.51
N ILE A 56 7.83 -16.97 -8.49
CA ILE A 56 8.75 -17.54 -9.48
C ILE A 56 9.39 -16.44 -10.32
N ALA A 57 8.60 -15.44 -10.76
CA ALA A 57 9.11 -14.28 -11.49
C ALA A 57 10.14 -13.50 -10.68
N ALA A 58 9.84 -13.27 -9.39
CA ALA A 58 10.73 -12.55 -8.48
C ALA A 58 12.06 -13.31 -8.24
N ILE A 59 12.02 -14.61 -7.95
CA ILE A 59 13.21 -15.44 -7.70
C ILE A 59 14.06 -15.56 -8.97
N ASN A 60 13.44 -15.75 -10.14
CA ASN A 60 14.16 -15.97 -11.40
C ASN A 60 14.46 -14.66 -12.16
N GLU A 61 14.06 -13.50 -11.61
CA GLU A 61 14.18 -12.19 -12.27
C GLU A 61 13.62 -12.21 -13.70
N GLN A 62 12.45 -12.85 -13.86
CA GLN A 62 11.84 -13.10 -15.16
C GLN A 62 10.65 -12.14 -15.38
N ASP A 63 10.76 -11.28 -16.42
CA ASP A 63 9.71 -10.33 -16.79
C ASP A 63 8.69 -10.92 -17.77
N ASP A 64 9.07 -11.98 -18.49
CA ASP A 64 8.18 -12.67 -19.42
C ASP A 64 7.21 -13.59 -18.67
N TYR A 65 5.96 -13.16 -18.59
CA TYR A 65 4.89 -13.91 -17.96
C TYR A 65 4.69 -15.32 -18.55
N GLN A 66 4.86 -15.47 -19.87
CA GLN A 66 4.67 -16.78 -20.52
C GLN A 66 5.79 -17.75 -20.15
N LYS A 67 7.03 -17.26 -20.04
CA LYS A 67 8.16 -18.07 -19.57
C LYS A 67 7.98 -18.50 -18.13
N THR A 68 7.57 -17.59 -17.26
CA THR A 68 7.24 -17.87 -15.85
C THR A 68 6.15 -18.94 -15.75
N ARG A 69 5.08 -18.81 -16.53
CA ARG A 69 3.96 -19.77 -16.56
C ARG A 69 4.43 -21.15 -17.04
N ASN A 70 5.26 -21.20 -18.08
CA ASN A 70 5.82 -22.46 -18.58
C ASN A 70 6.74 -23.11 -17.52
N TYR A 71 7.61 -22.33 -16.86
CA TYR A 71 8.44 -22.81 -15.78
C TYR A 71 7.61 -23.44 -14.65
N TRP A 72 6.56 -22.76 -14.19
CA TRP A 72 5.63 -23.31 -13.19
C TRP A 72 4.95 -24.60 -13.65
N LYS A 73 4.52 -24.65 -14.90
CA LYS A 73 3.91 -25.86 -15.48
C LYS A 73 4.86 -27.07 -15.40
N TYR A 74 6.12 -26.89 -15.81
CA TYR A 74 7.13 -27.96 -15.76
C TYR A 74 7.47 -28.35 -14.32
N LEU A 75 7.69 -27.39 -13.46
CA LEU A 75 7.98 -27.62 -12.05
C LEU A 75 6.84 -28.38 -11.37
N LYS A 76 5.59 -28.02 -11.63
CA LYS A 76 4.42 -28.70 -11.09
C LYS A 76 4.31 -30.15 -11.56
N ILE A 77 4.66 -30.47 -12.81
CA ILE A 77 4.72 -31.84 -13.32
C ILE A 77 5.81 -32.65 -12.59
N LYS A 78 7.00 -32.06 -12.40
CA LYS A 78 8.10 -32.68 -11.67
C LYS A 78 7.69 -32.98 -10.22
N LEU A 79 7.16 -31.98 -9.51
CA LEU A 79 6.71 -32.11 -8.13
C LEU A 79 5.62 -33.18 -7.94
N ARG A 80 4.72 -33.33 -8.93
CA ARG A 80 3.70 -34.41 -8.93
C ARG A 80 4.34 -35.79 -9.03
N LYS A 81 5.34 -35.95 -9.88
CA LYS A 81 6.07 -37.23 -10.02
C LYS A 81 6.83 -37.61 -8.75
N GLU A 82 7.31 -36.60 -8.02
CA GLU A 82 8.04 -36.76 -6.76
C GLU A 82 7.11 -36.90 -5.54
N ASN A 83 5.78 -36.94 -5.73
CA ASN A 83 4.78 -36.93 -4.66
C ASN A 83 4.98 -35.80 -3.65
N SER A 84 5.46 -34.65 -4.12
CA SER A 84 5.74 -33.48 -3.26
C SER A 84 4.47 -32.93 -2.61
N GLN A 85 4.53 -32.70 -1.30
CA GLN A 85 3.47 -32.03 -0.54
C GLN A 85 3.10 -30.65 -1.12
N LEU A 86 4.03 -29.99 -1.82
CA LEU A 86 3.80 -28.69 -2.41
C LEU A 86 2.60 -28.64 -3.37
N VAL A 87 2.33 -29.74 -4.06
CA VAL A 87 1.17 -29.82 -4.98
C VAL A 87 -0.15 -29.89 -4.24
N SER A 88 -0.18 -30.55 -3.08
CA SER A 88 -1.42 -30.69 -2.28
C SER A 88 -1.79 -29.39 -1.54
N VAL A 89 -0.83 -28.53 -1.23
CA VAL A 89 -1.07 -27.24 -0.55
C VAL A 89 -1.32 -26.08 -1.53
N THR A 90 -1.37 -26.35 -2.84
CA THR A 90 -1.69 -25.34 -3.85
C THR A 90 -3.18 -24.98 -3.79
N ASN A 91 -3.48 -23.71 -3.55
CA ASN A 91 -4.82 -23.15 -3.63
C ASN A 91 -4.99 -22.29 -4.89
N GLN A 92 -6.22 -22.12 -5.38
CA GLN A 92 -6.51 -21.29 -6.55
C GLN A 92 -7.41 -20.12 -6.17
N LEU A 93 -6.88 -18.91 -6.25
CA LEU A 93 -7.60 -17.68 -5.98
C LEU A 93 -7.67 -16.77 -7.21
N LYS A 94 -8.68 -15.92 -7.27
CA LYS A 94 -8.79 -14.89 -8.30
C LYS A 94 -7.89 -13.70 -7.92
N LEU A 95 -6.83 -13.47 -8.69
CA LEU A 95 -5.96 -12.33 -8.58
C LEU A 95 -6.16 -11.37 -9.75
N LYS A 96 -6.11 -10.07 -9.46
CA LYS A 96 -6.20 -9.02 -10.48
C LYS A 96 -4.89 -8.94 -11.25
N ALA A 97 -4.96 -8.93 -12.57
CA ALA A 97 -3.81 -8.78 -13.46
C ALA A 97 -3.64 -7.29 -13.88
N SER A 98 -2.54 -6.98 -14.53
CA SER A 98 -2.23 -5.64 -15.05
C SER A 98 -3.27 -5.09 -16.04
N ASP A 99 -3.96 -5.99 -16.77
CA ASP A 99 -5.08 -5.64 -17.67
C ASP A 99 -6.38 -5.28 -16.92
N GLY A 100 -6.35 -5.26 -15.58
CA GLY A 100 -7.51 -4.98 -14.72
C GLY A 100 -8.49 -6.13 -14.53
N LYS A 101 -8.32 -7.27 -15.22
CA LYS A 101 -9.16 -8.47 -15.09
C LYS A 101 -8.65 -9.39 -13.98
N SER A 102 -9.55 -10.23 -13.47
CA SER A 102 -9.20 -11.21 -12.43
C SER A 102 -9.12 -12.61 -13.02
N TYR A 103 -7.98 -13.28 -12.79
CA TYR A 103 -7.72 -14.63 -13.27
C TYR A 103 -7.51 -15.59 -12.11
N LYS A 104 -7.97 -16.84 -12.27
CA LYS A 104 -7.60 -17.91 -11.34
C LYS A 104 -6.11 -18.16 -11.41
N THR A 105 -5.45 -18.01 -10.28
CA THR A 105 -3.99 -18.10 -10.13
C THR A 105 -3.67 -19.08 -9.02
N ASP A 106 -2.68 -19.95 -9.23
CA ASP A 106 -2.17 -20.81 -8.17
C ASP A 106 -1.50 -19.96 -7.10
N THR A 107 -1.82 -20.26 -5.84
CA THR A 107 -1.33 -19.51 -4.68
C THR A 107 -0.82 -20.45 -3.61
N PHE A 108 0.13 -19.99 -2.82
CA PHE A 108 0.64 -20.64 -1.61
C PHE A 108 0.46 -19.77 -0.39
N ASP A 109 0.25 -20.39 0.76
CA ASP A 109 0.45 -19.74 2.06
C ASP A 109 1.96 -19.68 2.40
N ALA A 110 2.30 -19.16 3.57
CA ALA A 110 3.70 -18.95 3.94
C ALA A 110 4.54 -20.26 3.97
N GLU A 111 3.91 -21.37 4.35
CA GLU A 111 4.56 -22.68 4.34
C GLU A 111 4.82 -23.15 2.90
N GLY A 112 3.82 -23.07 2.03
CA GLY A 112 3.93 -23.39 0.61
C GLY A 112 4.96 -22.52 -0.12
N VAL A 113 5.04 -21.23 0.21
CA VAL A 113 6.10 -20.32 -0.32
C VAL A 113 7.48 -20.81 0.09
N THR A 114 7.66 -21.18 1.35
CA THR A 114 8.93 -21.69 1.87
C THR A 114 9.34 -22.99 1.17
N LEU A 115 8.40 -23.90 0.98
CA LEU A 115 8.63 -25.16 0.25
C LEU A 115 8.97 -24.90 -1.22
N LEU A 116 8.25 -23.98 -1.90
CA LEU A 116 8.54 -23.62 -3.29
C LEU A 116 9.94 -23.06 -3.45
N ALA A 117 10.37 -22.14 -2.61
CA ALA A 117 11.69 -21.52 -2.67
C ALA A 117 12.81 -22.58 -2.53
N LYS A 118 12.63 -23.59 -1.66
CA LYS A 118 13.57 -24.70 -1.50
C LYS A 118 13.67 -25.61 -2.74
N HIS A 119 12.61 -25.69 -3.57
CA HIS A 119 12.63 -26.48 -4.81
C HIS A 119 13.23 -25.71 -6.00
N ILE A 120 13.35 -24.39 -5.89
CA ILE A 120 14.02 -23.54 -6.89
C ILE A 120 15.51 -23.49 -6.51
N ASN A 121 16.32 -24.34 -7.15
CA ASN A 121 17.75 -24.43 -6.87
C ASN A 121 18.53 -23.25 -7.47
N ASN A 122 18.50 -22.11 -6.76
CA ASN A 122 19.14 -20.88 -7.18
C ASN A 122 19.47 -20.04 -5.92
N THR A 123 20.60 -19.34 -5.92
CA THR A 123 21.04 -18.49 -4.79
C THR A 123 20.05 -17.38 -4.46
N LYS A 124 19.30 -16.89 -5.45
CA LYS A 124 18.27 -15.86 -5.28
C LYS A 124 17.06 -16.37 -4.51
N ALA A 125 16.78 -17.69 -4.57
CA ALA A 125 15.71 -18.30 -3.78
C ALA A 125 15.98 -18.19 -2.27
N THR A 126 17.25 -18.28 -1.85
CA THR A 126 17.63 -18.07 -0.44
C THR A 126 17.37 -16.61 -0.03
N SER A 127 17.84 -15.65 -0.81
CA SER A 127 17.60 -14.21 -0.54
C SER A 127 16.13 -13.86 -0.54
N PHE A 128 15.35 -14.46 -1.46
CA PHE A 128 13.88 -14.30 -1.46
C PHE A 128 13.26 -14.87 -0.18
N LEU A 129 13.71 -16.05 0.26
CA LEU A 129 13.17 -16.69 1.44
C LEU A 129 13.49 -15.89 2.71
N ASP A 130 14.71 -15.38 2.84
CA ASP A 130 15.09 -14.51 3.95
C ASP A 130 14.24 -13.24 3.98
N TRP A 131 14.09 -12.57 2.84
CA TRP A 131 13.18 -11.43 2.73
C TRP A 131 11.75 -11.80 3.11
N PHE A 132 11.24 -12.93 2.60
CA PHE A 132 9.85 -13.34 2.82
C PHE A 132 9.57 -13.65 4.30
N LEU A 133 10.49 -14.33 4.98
CA LEU A 133 10.31 -14.74 6.38
C LEU A 133 10.51 -13.58 7.37
N TYR A 134 11.42 -12.66 7.07
CA TYR A 134 11.84 -11.64 8.03
C TYR A 134 11.33 -10.24 7.76
N SER A 135 10.87 -9.91 6.54
CA SER A 135 10.38 -8.57 6.19
C SER A 135 9.26 -8.07 7.10
N ASP A 136 8.37 -8.95 7.53
CA ASP A 136 7.25 -8.62 8.40
C ASP A 136 7.66 -8.27 9.85
N ASN A 137 8.87 -8.63 10.27
CA ASN A 137 9.42 -8.39 11.60
C ASN A 137 10.30 -7.13 11.65
N THR A 138 10.60 -6.54 10.50
CA THR A 138 11.31 -5.26 10.43
C THR A 138 10.40 -4.12 10.91
N ILE A 139 11.00 -2.97 11.26
CA ILE A 139 10.24 -1.76 11.59
C ILE A 139 9.31 -1.40 10.42
N ASP A 140 9.78 -1.51 9.18
CA ASP A 140 8.97 -1.24 7.97
C ASP A 140 7.81 -2.20 7.83
N GLY A 141 8.02 -3.49 8.03
CA GLY A 141 6.95 -4.49 7.99
C GLY A 141 5.89 -4.24 9.08
N GLN A 142 6.32 -3.93 10.30
CA GLN A 142 5.41 -3.64 11.41
C GLN A 142 4.65 -2.33 11.18
N SER A 143 5.32 -1.26 10.73
CA SER A 143 4.65 0.02 10.44
C SER A 143 3.72 -0.10 9.23
N LYS A 144 4.05 -0.94 8.24
CA LYS A 144 3.16 -1.25 7.11
C LYS A 144 1.87 -1.92 7.55
N LYS A 145 1.94 -2.87 8.48
CA LYS A 145 0.73 -3.49 9.09
C LYS A 145 -0.15 -2.45 9.77
N LYS A 146 0.44 -1.51 10.51
CA LYS A 146 -0.29 -0.37 11.10
C LYS A 146 -0.89 0.55 10.04
N ALA A 147 -0.17 0.83 8.96
CA ALA A 147 -0.69 1.64 7.86
C ALA A 147 -1.95 1.02 7.22
N TYR A 148 -2.01 -0.30 7.07
CA TYR A 148 -3.22 -0.99 6.64
C TYR A 148 -4.38 -0.81 7.62
N GLN A 149 -4.13 -0.93 8.92
CA GLN A 149 -5.14 -0.75 9.96
C GLN A 149 -5.63 0.70 10.06
N LEU A 150 -4.82 1.66 9.63
CA LEU A 150 -5.15 3.09 9.70
C LEU A 150 -6.45 3.42 8.94
N PHE A 151 -6.73 2.76 7.81
CA PHE A 151 -7.96 2.96 7.05
C PHE A 151 -9.21 2.58 7.85
N GLU A 152 -9.15 1.50 8.63
CA GLU A 152 -10.27 0.95 9.40
C GLU A 152 -10.38 1.55 10.80
N SER A 153 -9.29 2.14 11.31
CA SER A 153 -9.22 2.71 12.67
C SER A 153 -10.16 3.89 12.90
N GLY A 154 -10.62 4.54 11.84
CA GLY A 154 -11.42 5.76 11.92
C GLY A 154 -10.61 7.05 12.21
N ILE A 155 -9.32 6.94 12.55
CA ILE A 155 -8.46 8.09 12.87
C ILE A 155 -8.41 9.09 11.70
N LEU A 156 -8.34 8.61 10.45
CA LEU A 156 -8.31 9.49 9.27
C LEU A 156 -9.55 10.37 9.11
N LYS A 157 -10.65 10.06 9.82
CA LYS A 157 -11.88 10.87 9.85
C LYS A 157 -11.86 11.94 10.93
N THR A 158 -10.95 11.83 11.91
CA THR A 158 -10.89 12.73 13.07
C THR A 158 -9.75 13.75 12.98
N VAL A 159 -8.81 13.54 12.06
CA VAL A 159 -7.69 14.46 11.83
C VAL A 159 -8.12 15.62 10.92
N ASP A 160 -7.48 16.78 11.09
CA ASP A 160 -7.67 17.93 10.19
C ASP A 160 -6.56 17.90 9.11
N PRO A 161 -6.89 17.51 7.86
CA PRO A 161 -5.92 17.41 6.78
C PRO A 161 -5.16 18.72 6.55
N GLY A 162 -3.89 18.63 6.18
CA GLY A 162 -3.05 19.80 5.88
C GLY A 162 -2.41 20.45 7.10
N THR A 163 -2.81 20.08 8.32
CA THR A 163 -2.18 20.60 9.55
C THR A 163 -0.95 19.79 9.95
N ILE A 164 -0.02 20.42 10.67
CA ILE A 164 1.14 19.73 11.25
C ILE A 164 0.70 18.67 12.25
N LYS A 165 -0.33 18.98 13.04
CA LYS A 165 -0.92 18.05 13.99
C LYS A 165 -1.43 16.79 13.31
N CYS A 166 -2.08 16.90 12.16
CA CYS A 166 -2.52 15.75 11.35
C CYS A 166 -1.32 14.88 10.95
N LEU A 167 -0.26 15.48 10.43
CA LEU A 167 0.95 14.77 10.03
C LEU A 167 1.62 14.07 11.23
N GLN A 168 1.70 14.71 12.39
CA GLN A 168 2.20 14.11 13.63
C GLN A 168 1.34 12.92 14.09
N GLN A 169 0.02 13.01 13.98
CA GLN A 169 -0.89 11.91 14.34
C GLN A 169 -0.75 10.71 13.41
N ILE A 170 -0.60 10.95 12.10
CA ILE A 170 -0.30 9.87 11.13
C ILE A 170 1.02 9.20 11.50
N HIS A 171 2.09 9.98 11.69
CA HIS A 171 3.41 9.46 12.03
C HIS A 171 3.39 8.70 13.36
N ALA A 172 2.74 9.24 14.40
CA ALA A 172 2.58 8.56 15.68
C ALA A 172 1.85 7.22 15.55
N TYR A 173 0.83 7.16 14.71
CA TYR A 173 0.10 5.91 14.47
C TYR A 173 0.97 4.86 13.77
N LEU A 174 1.69 5.26 12.72
CA LEU A 174 2.53 4.35 11.93
C LEU A 174 3.70 3.79 12.74
N PHE A 175 4.32 4.62 13.56
CA PHE A 175 5.61 4.31 14.19
C PHE A 175 5.56 4.21 15.72
N GLY A 176 4.42 4.42 16.36
CA GLY A 176 4.24 4.29 17.81
C GLY A 176 4.61 2.90 18.30
N GLY A 177 5.51 2.81 19.29
CA GLY A 177 6.08 1.57 19.78
C GLY A 177 7.16 0.95 18.88
N LEU A 178 7.50 1.60 17.74
CA LEU A 178 8.60 1.20 16.86
C LEU A 178 9.77 2.18 16.95
N TYR A 179 9.47 3.47 17.12
CA TYR A 179 10.44 4.52 17.37
C TYR A 179 10.02 5.35 18.59
N ASP A 180 10.98 5.70 19.43
CA ASP A 180 10.74 6.55 20.61
C ASP A 180 10.31 7.98 20.24
N PHE A 181 10.67 8.44 19.04
CA PHE A 181 10.32 9.75 18.49
C PHE A 181 9.03 9.76 17.65
N ALA A 182 8.24 8.68 17.67
CA ALA A 182 7.01 8.60 16.86
C ALA A 182 6.07 9.80 17.14
N GLY A 183 5.72 10.53 16.08
CA GLY A 183 4.88 11.74 16.16
C GLY A 183 5.60 13.00 16.65
N GLN A 184 6.88 12.92 16.99
CA GLN A 184 7.65 14.06 17.50
C GLN A 184 8.43 14.76 16.38
N ILE A 185 8.32 16.08 16.31
CA ILE A 185 9.14 16.89 15.41
C ILE A 185 10.61 16.79 15.86
N ARG A 186 11.51 16.54 14.93
CA ARG A 186 12.94 16.40 15.21
C ARG A 186 13.57 17.69 15.74
N THR A 187 14.52 17.54 16.63
CA THR A 187 15.33 18.62 17.19
C THR A 187 16.79 18.57 16.73
N LYS A 188 17.08 17.66 15.76
CA LYS A 188 18.42 17.49 15.19
C LYS A 188 18.37 17.71 13.68
N ASN A 189 19.43 18.25 13.10
CA ASN A 189 19.59 18.33 11.67
C ASN A 189 19.89 16.95 11.10
N ILE A 190 19.32 16.64 9.93
CA ILE A 190 19.49 15.38 9.24
C ILE A 190 19.84 15.61 7.78
N SER A 191 20.54 14.64 7.21
CA SER A 191 20.92 14.61 5.80
C SER A 191 20.73 13.21 5.24
N LYS A 192 20.37 13.10 3.96
CA LYS A 192 20.23 11.81 3.26
C LYS A 192 20.70 11.97 1.82
N GLY A 193 21.49 11.01 1.32
CA GLY A 193 21.96 11.02 -0.06
C GLY A 193 22.72 12.29 -0.47
N GLY A 194 23.46 12.92 0.45
CA GLY A 194 24.19 14.18 0.20
C GLY A 194 23.33 15.45 0.28
N PHE A 195 22.02 15.31 0.49
CA PHE A 195 21.12 16.46 0.69
C PHE A 195 20.91 16.72 2.18
N THR A 196 21.01 18.00 2.61
CA THR A 196 20.72 18.45 3.98
C THR A 196 19.34 19.08 4.01
N PHE A 197 18.43 18.49 4.79
CA PHE A 197 17.07 18.99 4.97
C PHE A 197 17.03 20.29 5.77
N ALA A 198 15.87 20.95 5.84
CA ALA A 198 15.70 22.22 6.54
C ALA A 198 16.26 22.16 7.97
N ASN A 199 16.90 23.26 8.38
CA ASN A 199 17.47 23.35 9.72
C ASN A 199 16.36 23.39 10.77
N CYS A 200 16.40 22.44 11.70
CA CYS A 200 15.37 22.28 12.74
C CYS A 200 15.26 23.50 13.67
N MET A 201 16.28 24.36 13.76
CA MET A 201 16.24 25.61 14.52
C MET A 201 15.12 26.56 14.04
N HIS A 202 14.76 26.48 12.75
CA HIS A 202 13.72 27.33 12.15
C HIS A 202 12.36 26.64 12.02
N PHE A 203 12.21 25.44 12.55
CA PHE A 203 10.95 24.67 12.41
C PHE A 203 9.70 25.36 12.92
N PRO A 204 9.72 26.11 14.06
CA PRO A 204 8.50 26.78 14.50
C PRO A 204 7.90 27.69 13.43
N GLU A 205 8.74 28.50 12.77
CA GLU A 205 8.29 29.40 11.71
C GLU A 205 8.07 28.67 10.39
N THR A 206 8.98 27.77 10.00
CA THR A 206 8.88 27.00 8.76
C THR A 206 7.62 26.17 8.73
N LEU A 207 7.36 25.38 9.76
CA LEU A 207 6.18 24.51 9.82
C LEU A 207 4.88 25.32 9.88
N GLN A 208 4.87 26.44 10.60
CA GLN A 208 3.71 27.33 10.62
C GLN A 208 3.46 27.96 9.24
N THR A 209 4.51 28.32 8.51
CA THR A 209 4.39 28.84 7.13
C THR A 209 3.81 27.79 6.21
N ILE A 210 4.33 26.55 6.25
CA ILE A 210 3.81 25.44 5.45
C ILE A 210 2.33 25.16 5.81
N GLU A 211 1.99 25.14 7.10
CA GLU A 211 0.61 24.90 7.54
C GLU A 211 -0.38 25.90 6.94
N ARG A 212 0.04 27.19 6.80
CA ARG A 212 -0.78 28.27 6.24
C ARG A 212 -0.84 28.32 4.70
N MET A 213 -0.06 27.51 4.01
CA MET A 213 -0.10 27.46 2.55
C MET A 213 -1.50 27.05 2.05
N PRO A 214 -1.98 27.62 0.93
CA PRO A 214 -3.31 27.32 0.39
C PRO A 214 -3.41 25.87 -0.10
N GLU A 215 -4.64 25.35 -0.11
CA GLU A 215 -4.95 23.96 -0.48
C GLU A 215 -6.21 23.87 -1.35
N THR A 216 -6.49 24.87 -2.18
CA THR A 216 -7.72 24.94 -2.98
C THR A 216 -7.55 24.26 -4.34
N THR A 217 -6.33 24.26 -4.86
CA THR A 217 -5.99 23.67 -6.15
C THR A 217 -4.97 22.53 -6.00
N PHE A 218 -4.89 21.69 -7.04
CA PHE A 218 -3.86 20.65 -7.10
C PHE A 218 -2.44 21.22 -6.96
N TYR A 219 -2.16 22.32 -7.65
CA TYR A 219 -0.82 22.92 -7.65
C TYR A 219 -0.44 23.45 -6.27
N GLU A 220 -1.34 24.10 -5.58
CA GLU A 220 -1.13 24.60 -4.20
C GLU A 220 -0.88 23.45 -3.21
N ILE A 221 -1.67 22.37 -3.32
CA ILE A 221 -1.50 21.17 -2.49
C ILE A 221 -0.14 20.53 -2.75
N MET A 222 0.28 20.44 -4.02
CA MET A 222 1.59 19.90 -4.37
C MET A 222 2.73 20.77 -3.89
N ASP A 223 2.62 22.09 -3.97
CA ASP A 223 3.64 22.98 -3.43
C ASP A 223 3.77 22.80 -1.92
N LYS A 224 2.65 22.74 -1.20
CA LYS A 224 2.64 22.47 0.23
C LYS A 224 3.27 21.10 0.57
N TYR A 225 2.99 20.07 -0.23
CA TYR A 225 3.59 18.75 -0.07
C TYR A 225 5.11 18.76 -0.28
N VAL A 226 5.59 19.46 -1.30
CA VAL A 226 7.02 19.63 -1.59
C VAL A 226 7.73 20.34 -0.45
N GLU A 227 7.19 21.45 0.03
CA GLU A 227 7.76 22.20 1.16
C GLU A 227 7.83 21.34 2.43
N MET A 228 6.83 20.51 2.70
CA MET A 228 6.84 19.57 3.83
C MET A 228 7.92 18.48 3.65
N ASN A 229 8.14 18.03 2.41
CA ASN A 229 9.20 17.08 2.11
C ASN A 229 10.60 17.71 2.29
N VAL A 230 10.77 18.99 1.93
CA VAL A 230 12.02 19.74 2.17
C VAL A 230 12.24 19.97 3.68
N ALA A 231 11.18 20.28 4.42
CA ALA A 231 11.24 20.41 5.88
C ALA A 231 11.69 19.10 6.54
N HIS A 232 11.13 17.97 6.10
CA HIS A 232 11.46 16.62 6.61
C HIS A 232 11.38 16.56 8.15
N PRO A 233 10.18 16.76 8.73
CA PRO A 233 10.04 17.13 10.14
C PRO A 233 10.34 15.99 11.14
N PHE A 234 10.45 14.74 10.70
CA PHE A 234 10.73 13.61 11.58
C PHE A 234 12.15 13.06 11.37
N MET A 235 12.66 12.32 12.35
CA MET A 235 13.97 11.66 12.22
C MET A 235 13.97 10.55 11.16
N GLU A 236 12.84 9.84 10.99
CA GLU A 236 12.62 8.76 10.01
C GLU A 236 11.12 8.70 9.66
N GLY A 237 10.73 8.03 8.56
CA GLY A 237 9.33 7.79 8.21
C GLY A 237 8.59 8.97 7.57
N ASN A 238 9.32 10.02 7.17
CA ASN A 238 8.72 11.22 6.56
C ASN A 238 7.93 10.89 5.29
N GLY A 239 8.55 10.23 4.32
CA GLY A 239 7.89 9.91 3.04
C GLY A 239 6.60 9.10 3.22
N ARG A 240 6.61 8.08 4.07
CA ARG A 240 5.45 7.23 4.36
C ARG A 240 4.30 8.04 4.99
N SER A 241 4.61 8.96 5.89
CA SER A 241 3.60 9.81 6.54
C SER A 241 3.10 10.94 5.65
N THR A 242 3.98 11.61 4.91
CA THR A 242 3.62 12.74 4.05
C THR A 242 2.81 12.34 2.83
N ARG A 243 2.99 11.13 2.27
CA ARG A 243 2.14 10.63 1.18
C ARG A 243 0.70 10.39 1.63
N ILE A 244 0.47 9.88 2.85
CA ILE A 244 -0.88 9.79 3.42
C ILE A 244 -1.46 11.18 3.69
N TRP A 245 -0.66 12.10 4.20
CA TRP A 245 -1.05 13.49 4.45
C TRP A 245 -1.45 14.21 3.16
N LEU A 246 -0.70 14.03 2.07
CA LEU A 246 -1.04 14.51 0.73
C LEU A 246 -2.40 13.98 0.27
N ASP A 247 -2.63 12.67 0.37
CA ASP A 247 -3.90 12.07 -0.02
C ASP A 247 -5.09 12.61 0.78
N LEU A 248 -4.90 12.94 2.06
CA LEU A 248 -5.96 13.55 2.87
C LEU A 248 -6.30 14.98 2.40
N MET A 249 -5.30 15.80 2.05
CA MET A 249 -5.52 17.14 1.48
C MET A 249 -6.25 17.05 0.13
N LEU A 250 -5.80 16.17 -0.77
CA LEU A 250 -6.44 15.94 -2.06
C LEU A 250 -7.89 15.44 -1.90
N LYS A 251 -8.16 14.56 -0.95
CA LYS A 251 -9.51 14.06 -0.64
C LYS A 251 -10.41 15.17 -0.14
N ARG A 252 -9.93 16.01 0.78
CA ARG A 252 -10.70 17.13 1.34
C ARG A 252 -11.07 18.12 0.26
N SER A 253 -10.09 18.63 -0.47
CA SER A 253 -10.25 19.77 -1.37
C SER A 253 -10.75 19.39 -2.77
N LEU A 254 -10.22 18.30 -3.35
CA LEU A 254 -10.44 17.98 -4.75
C LEU A 254 -11.28 16.73 -4.98
N LYS A 255 -11.64 15.98 -3.92
CA LYS A 255 -12.28 14.67 -4.02
C LYS A 255 -11.48 13.71 -4.91
N ARG A 256 -10.15 13.70 -4.73
CA ARG A 256 -9.18 12.86 -5.43
C ARG A 256 -8.20 12.23 -4.44
N CYS A 257 -7.54 11.16 -4.85
CA CYS A 257 -6.35 10.61 -4.20
C CYS A 257 -5.40 10.12 -5.28
N VAL A 258 -4.16 9.79 -4.92
CA VAL A 258 -3.16 9.33 -5.89
C VAL A 258 -3.26 7.81 -6.05
N ASP A 259 -3.32 7.32 -7.29
CA ASP A 259 -3.02 5.92 -7.60
C ASP A 259 -1.50 5.78 -7.76
N TRP A 260 -0.81 5.57 -6.64
CA TRP A 260 0.65 5.48 -6.58
C TRP A 260 1.25 4.40 -7.51
N SER A 261 0.46 3.39 -7.91
CA SER A 261 0.93 2.38 -8.86
C SER A 261 1.07 2.87 -10.30
N GLN A 262 0.63 4.08 -10.60
CA GLN A 262 0.82 4.71 -11.90
C GLN A 262 2.13 5.51 -11.98
N ILE A 263 2.90 5.56 -10.88
CA ILE A 263 4.11 6.37 -10.79
C ILE A 263 5.30 5.42 -10.58
N ASP A 264 6.27 5.48 -11.48
CA ASP A 264 7.52 4.72 -11.33
C ASP A 264 8.31 5.23 -10.12
N LYS A 265 8.94 4.30 -9.38
CA LYS A 265 9.72 4.61 -8.17
C LYS A 265 10.87 5.56 -8.47
N ASN A 266 11.65 5.27 -9.50
CA ASN A 266 12.86 6.05 -9.82
C ASN A 266 12.49 7.43 -10.33
N GLU A 267 11.42 7.53 -11.14
CA GLU A 267 10.87 8.81 -11.59
C GLU A 267 10.37 9.64 -10.40
N TYR A 268 9.62 9.03 -9.47
CA TYR A 268 9.15 9.69 -8.26
C TYR A 268 10.31 10.22 -7.40
N LEU A 269 11.32 9.38 -7.10
CA LEU A 269 12.46 9.77 -6.28
C LEU A 269 13.30 10.87 -6.94
N THR A 270 13.44 10.81 -8.27
CA THR A 270 14.12 11.86 -9.05
C THR A 270 13.34 13.16 -9.00
N ALA A 271 12.04 13.11 -9.28
CA ALA A 271 11.18 14.30 -9.27
C ALA A 271 11.11 14.94 -7.87
N MET A 272 11.12 14.14 -6.79
CA MET A 272 11.17 14.66 -5.42
C MET A 272 12.50 15.34 -5.09
N ARG A 273 13.62 14.85 -5.61
CA ARG A 273 14.93 15.53 -5.44
C ARG A 273 14.98 16.86 -6.23
N GLU A 274 14.48 16.87 -7.45
CA GLU A 274 14.43 18.07 -8.28
C GLU A 274 13.43 19.11 -7.77
N SER A 275 12.37 18.67 -7.07
CA SER A 275 11.31 19.55 -6.57
C SER A 275 11.78 20.61 -5.58
N ILE A 276 12.97 20.47 -5.01
CA ILE A 276 13.60 21.45 -4.13
C ILE A 276 13.83 22.79 -4.88
N SER A 277 14.15 22.72 -6.17
CA SER A 277 14.39 23.88 -7.02
C SER A 277 13.26 24.13 -8.03
N ASP A 278 12.62 23.05 -8.50
CA ASP A 278 11.51 23.09 -9.47
C ASP A 278 10.54 21.93 -9.26
N SER A 279 9.34 22.26 -8.79
CA SER A 279 8.27 21.29 -8.52
C SER A 279 7.48 20.86 -9.79
N THR A 280 7.86 21.32 -10.98
CA THR A 280 7.13 21.04 -12.23
C THR A 280 7.09 19.55 -12.52
N TYR A 281 8.20 18.83 -12.36
CA TYR A 281 8.29 17.41 -12.70
C TYR A 281 7.43 16.55 -11.76
N ILE A 282 7.49 16.75 -10.45
CA ILE A 282 6.65 15.98 -9.51
C ILE A 282 5.15 16.25 -9.74
N LYS A 283 4.78 17.48 -10.06
CA LYS A 283 3.40 17.84 -10.41
C LYS A 283 2.95 17.14 -11.69
N ALA A 284 3.80 17.07 -12.71
CA ALA A 284 3.52 16.38 -13.96
C ALA A 284 3.35 14.86 -13.78
N LEU A 285 4.07 14.23 -12.85
CA LEU A 285 3.93 12.81 -12.53
C LEU A 285 2.65 12.51 -11.74
N VAL A 286 2.32 13.34 -10.75
CA VAL A 286 1.21 13.06 -9.83
C VAL A 286 -0.15 13.40 -10.46
N LEU A 287 -0.25 14.45 -11.26
CA LEU A 287 -1.53 14.90 -11.84
C LEU A 287 -2.28 13.82 -12.63
N PRO A 288 -1.65 13.09 -13.58
CA PRO A 288 -2.33 12.03 -14.32
C PRO A 288 -2.66 10.79 -13.46
N ALA A 289 -1.98 10.61 -12.34
CA ALA A 289 -2.22 9.51 -11.40
C ALA A 289 -3.40 9.76 -10.44
N LEU A 290 -4.05 10.93 -10.51
CA LEU A 290 -5.19 11.22 -9.64
C LEU A 290 -6.42 10.39 -9.99
N THR A 291 -7.08 9.84 -8.97
CA THR A 291 -8.30 9.04 -9.10
C THR A 291 -9.42 9.53 -8.17
N THR A 292 -10.67 9.21 -8.53
CA THR A 292 -11.87 9.47 -7.70
C THR A 292 -12.15 8.41 -6.65
N LYS A 293 -11.35 7.34 -6.57
CA LYS A 293 -11.56 6.19 -5.68
C LYS A 293 -11.17 6.49 -4.22
N ILE A 294 -11.61 7.63 -3.70
CA ILE A 294 -11.21 8.16 -2.38
C ILE A 294 -11.70 7.35 -1.17
N HIS A 295 -12.72 6.51 -1.35
CA HIS A 295 -13.28 5.63 -0.32
C HIS A 295 -13.02 4.15 -0.61
N ASP A 296 -12.24 3.86 -1.65
CA ASP A 296 -11.91 2.50 -2.04
C ASP A 296 -10.76 1.97 -1.17
N ARG A 297 -11.07 0.92 -0.40
CA ARG A 297 -10.11 0.26 0.47
C ARG A 297 -8.95 -0.35 -0.30
N GLU A 298 -9.22 -0.98 -1.45
CA GLU A 298 -8.18 -1.57 -2.31
C GLU A 298 -7.22 -0.50 -2.83
N MET A 299 -7.74 0.68 -3.20
CA MET A 299 -6.92 1.82 -3.61
C MET A 299 -6.02 2.31 -2.47
N PHE A 300 -6.56 2.42 -1.25
CA PHE A 300 -5.78 2.81 -0.08
C PHE A 300 -4.66 1.79 0.22
N MET A 301 -5.00 0.50 0.26
CA MET A 301 -4.03 -0.57 0.53
C MET A 301 -2.91 -0.59 -0.51
N LYS A 302 -3.26 -0.45 -1.78
CA LYS A 302 -2.32 -0.34 -2.89
C LYS A 302 -1.41 0.88 -2.73
N GLY A 303 -1.96 2.01 -2.32
CA GLY A 303 -1.20 3.23 -2.02
C GLY A 303 -0.16 3.01 -0.91
N ILE A 304 -0.52 2.28 0.15
CA ILE A 304 0.42 1.89 1.20
C ILE A 304 1.52 0.98 0.65
N ASP A 305 1.17 -0.04 -0.15
CA ASP A 305 2.15 -0.95 -0.74
C ASP A 305 3.23 -0.21 -1.53
N TYR A 306 2.83 0.70 -2.41
CA TYR A 306 3.75 1.52 -3.21
C TYR A 306 4.51 2.54 -2.37
N SER A 307 3.86 3.15 -1.38
CA SER A 307 4.51 4.08 -0.47
C SER A 307 5.67 3.44 0.29
N TYR A 308 5.52 2.19 0.73
CA TYR A 308 6.61 1.44 1.39
C TYR A 308 7.64 0.94 0.40
N TYR A 309 7.24 0.58 -0.82
CA TYR A 309 8.15 0.20 -1.88
C TYR A 309 9.12 1.33 -2.25
N TYR A 310 8.66 2.59 -2.29
CA TYR A 310 9.52 3.74 -2.60
C TYR A 310 10.65 3.95 -1.58
N GLU A 311 10.49 3.47 -0.35
CA GLU A 311 11.51 3.58 0.70
C GLU A 311 12.52 2.41 0.73
N GLN A 312 12.30 1.36 -0.08
CA GLN A 312 13.23 0.22 -0.13
C GLN A 312 14.51 0.61 -0.88
N ASN A 313 15.66 0.23 -0.34
CA ASN A 313 16.99 0.46 -0.95
C ASN A 313 17.37 1.94 -1.12
N GLU A 314 16.89 2.80 -0.24
CA GLU A 314 17.39 4.18 -0.11
C GLU A 314 18.56 4.33 0.88
#